data_430bc1b4051899b2a0e01d80bddde245
#
_entry.id   430bc1b4051899b2a0e01d80bddde245
#
_cell.length_a   1.000
_cell.length_b   1.000
_cell.length_c   1.000
_cell.angle_alpha   90.00
_cell.angle_beta   90.00
_cell.angle_gamma   90.00
#
_symmetry.space_group_name_H-M   'P 1'
#
loop_
_entity.id
_entity.type
_entity.pdbx_description
1 polymer ?
#
loop_
_entity_poly.entity_id
_entity_poly.type
_entity_poly.pdbx_seq_one_letter_code
_entity_poly.pdbx_strand_id
1 'polypeptide(L)' 'MQERMEQNRQAILQSARELIAQGGIKDAQIQAIAERAGVSSGLVYRYFDNKSQVLIEVLSEAIQH' A
#
# COMPACT_ATOMS: atom_id res chain seq x y z
N MET A 1 3.27 2.63 19.94
CA MET A 1 4.33 2.92 19.00
C MET A 1 4.43 1.91 17.90
N GLN A 2 4.52 0.65 18.25
CA GLN A 2 4.44 -0.40 17.24
C GLN A 2 3.10 -0.37 16.53
N GLU A 3 2.05 0.00 17.26
CA GLU A 3 0.72 0.09 16.68
C GLU A 3 0.65 1.11 15.55
N ARG A 4 1.33 2.26 15.74
CA ARG A 4 1.32 3.30 14.72
C ARG A 4 2.00 2.83 13.45
N MET A 5 3.12 2.11 13.57
CA MET A 5 3.81 1.60 12.40
C MET A 5 2.93 0.60 11.65
N GLU A 6 2.27 -0.28 12.38
CA GLU A 6 1.38 -1.26 11.78
C GLU A 6 0.19 -0.58 11.13
N GLN A 7 -0.35 0.46 11.76
CA GLN A 7 -1.47 1.19 11.19
C GLN A 7 -1.07 1.86 9.87
N ASN A 8 0.11 2.45 9.82
CA ASN A 8 0.60 3.07 8.59
C ASN A 8 0.77 2.04 7.49
N ARG A 9 1.34 0.89 7.83
CA ARG A 9 1.54 -0.17 6.85
C ARG A 9 0.20 -0.66 6.32
N GLN A 10 -0.78 -0.87 7.21
CA GLN A 10 -2.10 -1.33 6.81
C GLN A 10 -2.82 -0.29 5.97
N ALA A 11 -2.66 0.99 6.29
CA ALA A 11 -3.28 2.05 5.51
C ALA A 11 -2.72 2.05 4.08
N ILE A 12 -1.41 1.85 3.94
CA ILE A 12 -0.78 1.78 2.62
C ILE A 12 -1.34 0.60 1.83
N LEU A 13 -1.41 -0.56 2.45
CA LEU A 13 -1.91 -1.77 1.78
C LEU A 13 -3.38 -1.64 1.43
N GLN A 14 -4.18 -1.09 2.34
CA GLN A 14 -5.60 -0.87 2.07
C GLN A 14 -5.80 0.09 0.91
N SER A 15 -5.02 1.17 0.88
CA SER A 15 -5.11 2.14 -0.20
C SER A 15 -4.75 1.50 -1.54
N ALA A 16 -3.74 0.67 -1.55
CA ALA A 16 -3.34 -0.04 -2.76
C ALA A 16 -4.46 -0.97 -3.24
N ARG A 17 -5.08 -1.70 -2.31
CA ARG A 17 -6.18 -2.60 -2.67
C ARG A 17 -7.34 -1.82 -3.28
N GLU A 18 -7.66 -0.65 -2.71
CA GLU A 18 -8.76 0.16 -3.22
C GLU A 18 -8.47 0.69 -4.61
N LEU A 19 -7.25 1.14 -4.85
CA LEU A 19 -6.87 1.63 -6.15
C LEU A 19 -6.92 0.52 -7.21
N ILE A 20 -6.47 -0.66 -6.85
CA ILE A 20 -6.53 -1.81 -7.76
C ILE A 20 -7.98 -2.15 -8.08
N ALA A 21 -8.84 -2.12 -7.06
CA ALA A 21 -10.26 -2.45 -7.27
C ALA A 21 -10.95 -1.44 -8.17
N GLN A 22 -10.53 -0.18 -8.10
CA GLN A 22 -11.17 0.89 -8.88
C GLN A 22 -10.66 0.96 -10.31
N GLY A 23 -9.36 0.85 -10.52
CA GLY A 23 -8.78 1.09 -11.83
C GLY A 23 -7.77 0.05 -12.28
N GLY A 24 -7.54 -0.98 -11.48
CA GLY A 24 -6.58 -2.02 -11.82
C GLY A 24 -5.18 -1.70 -11.31
N ILE A 25 -4.27 -2.63 -11.55
CA ILE A 25 -2.90 -2.53 -11.05
C ILE A 25 -2.21 -1.28 -11.57
N LYS A 26 -2.53 -0.85 -12.77
CA LYS A 26 -1.88 0.31 -13.37
C LYS A 26 -2.12 1.58 -12.59
N ASP A 27 -3.23 1.66 -11.86
CA ASP A 27 -3.56 2.86 -11.10
C ASP A 27 -2.97 2.84 -9.69
N ALA A 28 -2.38 1.74 -9.28
CA ALA A 28 -1.79 1.61 -7.95
C ALA A 28 -0.34 2.09 -7.95
N GLN A 29 -0.14 3.36 -8.28
CA GLN A 29 1.19 3.97 -8.26
C GLN A 29 1.52 4.42 -6.84
N ILE A 30 2.82 4.44 -6.52
CA ILE A 30 3.26 4.80 -5.17
C ILE A 30 2.71 6.17 -4.75
N GLN A 31 2.75 7.15 -5.65
CA GLN A 31 2.26 8.48 -5.32
C GLN A 31 0.77 8.46 -5.01
N ALA A 32 0.00 7.74 -5.82
CA ALA A 32 -1.45 7.65 -5.60
C ALA A 32 -1.76 6.90 -4.31
N ILE A 33 -1.00 5.84 -4.04
CA ILE A 33 -1.17 5.08 -2.80
C ILE A 33 -0.91 5.98 -1.59
N ALA A 34 0.17 6.75 -1.65
CA ALA A 34 0.54 7.63 -0.55
C ALA A 34 -0.53 8.68 -0.30
N GLU A 35 -1.02 9.30 -1.37
CA GLU A 35 -2.06 10.31 -1.24
C GLU A 35 -3.32 9.74 -0.60
N ARG A 36 -3.73 8.57 -1.06
CA ARG A 36 -4.94 7.95 -0.55
C ARG A 36 -4.78 7.52 0.91
N ALA A 37 -3.57 7.09 1.27
CA ALA A 37 -3.29 6.67 2.64
C ALA A 37 -3.03 7.85 3.58
N GLY A 38 -2.88 9.06 3.04
CA GLY A 38 -2.63 10.23 3.85
C GLY A 38 -1.21 10.33 4.34
N VAL A 39 -0.25 9.76 3.60
CA VAL A 39 1.15 9.77 3.99
C VAL A 39 2.00 10.25 2.81
N SER A 40 3.28 10.50 3.06
CA SER A 40 4.19 10.89 2.00
C SER A 40 4.67 9.67 1.23
N SER A 41 5.09 9.87 -0.02
CA SER A 41 5.71 8.80 -0.80
C SER A 41 6.96 8.27 -0.10
N GLY A 42 7.71 9.16 0.55
CA GLY A 42 8.89 8.74 1.30
C GLY A 42 8.56 7.76 2.40
N LEU A 43 7.41 7.94 3.05
CA LEU A 43 7.01 7.02 4.08
C LEU A 43 6.69 5.65 3.48
N VAL A 44 6.03 5.62 2.33
CA VAL A 44 5.74 4.35 1.66
C VAL A 44 7.04 3.61 1.37
N TYR A 45 8.06 4.32 0.89
CA TYR A 45 9.34 3.70 0.57
C TYR A 45 10.11 3.22 1.81
N ARG A 46 9.71 3.65 2.98
CA ARG A 46 10.32 3.12 4.21
C ARG A 46 9.79 1.73 4.54
N TYR A 47 8.60 1.40 4.08
CA TYR A 47 7.98 0.10 4.33
C TYR A 47 8.18 -0.87 3.18
N PHE A 48 8.26 -0.36 1.96
CA PHE A 48 8.32 -1.18 0.76
C PHE A 48 9.38 -0.63 -0.18
N ASP A 49 10.19 -1.50 -0.74
CA ASP A 49 11.30 -1.08 -1.60
C ASP A 49 10.80 -0.45 -2.90
N ASN A 50 9.68 -0.93 -3.41
CA ASN A 50 9.14 -0.43 -4.68
C ASN A 50 7.68 -0.84 -4.78
N LYS A 51 7.05 -0.44 -5.89
CA LYS A 51 5.65 -0.74 -6.14
C LYS A 51 5.39 -2.24 -6.13
N SER A 52 6.29 -3.02 -6.69
CA SER A 52 6.11 -4.47 -6.75
C SER A 52 6.00 -5.08 -5.37
N GLN A 53 6.75 -4.58 -4.39
CA GLN A 53 6.67 -5.08 -3.03
C GLN A 53 5.31 -4.82 -2.42
N VAL A 54 4.73 -3.65 -2.68
CA VAL A 54 3.38 -3.35 -2.21
C VAL A 54 2.39 -4.34 -2.82
N LEU A 55 2.49 -4.56 -4.12
CA LEU A 55 1.56 -5.45 -4.81
C LEU A 55 1.69 -6.88 -4.34
N ILE A 56 2.91 -7.34 -4.10
CA ILE A 56 3.14 -8.69 -3.59
C ILE A 56 2.47 -8.87 -2.23
N GLU A 57 2.61 -7.88 -1.36
CA GLU A 57 1.98 -7.96 -0.04
C GLU A 57 0.46 -8.00 -0.15
N VAL A 58 -0.11 -7.16 -1.01
CA VAL A 58 -1.56 -7.14 -1.21
C VAL A 58 -2.05 -8.50 -1.68
N LEU A 59 -1.36 -9.08 -2.67
CA LEU A 59 -1.77 -10.37 -3.21
C LEU A 59 -1.57 -11.49 -2.20
N SER A 60 -0.50 -11.43 -1.41
CA SER A 60 -0.25 -12.43 -0.38
C SER A 60 -1.36 -12.45 0.65
N GLU A 61 -1.80 -11.27 1.08
CA GLU A 61 -2.87 -11.18 2.07
C GLU A 61 -4.18 -11.73 1.51
N ALA A 62 -4.45 -11.47 0.24
CA ALA A 62 -5.66 -11.98 -0.39
C ALA A 62 -5.66 -13.51 -0.43
N ILE A 63 -4.51 -14.11 -0.67
CA ILE A 63 -4.40 -15.56 -0.74
C ILE A 63 -4.57 -16.20 0.63
N GLN A 64 -4.12 -15.53 1.68
CA GLN A 64 -4.17 -16.08 3.03
C GLN A 64 -5.59 -16.15 3.58
N HIS A 65 -6.50 -15.45 2.98
CA HIS A 65 -7.89 -15.49 3.37
C HIS A 65 -8.69 -16.42 2.47
#